data_9b31f70ee9f0ef9e0fe199121abf1dcf
#
_entry.id   9b31f70ee9f0ef9e0fe199121abf1dcf
#
_cell.length_a   1.000
_cell.length_b   1.000
_cell.length_c   1.000
_cell.angle_alpha   90.00
_cell.angle_beta   90.00
_cell.angle_gamma   90.00
#
_symmetry.space_group_name_H-M   'P 1'
#
loop_
_entity.id
_entity.type
_entity.pdbx_description
1 polymer ?
#
loop_
_entity_poly.entity_id
_entity_poly.type
_entity_poly.pdbx_seq_one_letter_code
_entity_poly.pdbx_strand_id
1 'polypeptide(L)'
;MRTLAIGDIHGCDVALTTLLERVAPRAEDRIVFLGDYIDRGPASREVVESLLELSTKCAPVYLRGNHEAMILDARDDALKANVWQSYGGFEALISYRAEYNQNWASIIPDSHWKFFERTARHFETEDHIFVHACLDAEADMDEQPDWLLYWESLDRLKPHKSGKRIVCGHSPQRSGQILDLGFALCIDTGAVNGGWLTCLDVSSGGWWQSNEKHQTRLGSIANHS
;
A
#
# COMPACT_ATOMS: atom_id res chain seq x y z
N MET A 1 -5.53 -21.14 -5.45
CA MET A 1 -5.50 -19.66 -5.67
C MET A 1 -5.21 -19.03 -4.34
N ARG A 2 -4.11 -18.28 -4.22
CA ARG A 2 -3.78 -17.50 -3.00
C ARG A 2 -4.45 -16.14 -3.07
N THR A 3 -4.75 -15.54 -1.91
CA THR A 3 -5.11 -14.11 -1.82
C THR A 3 -4.01 -13.41 -1.02
N LEU A 4 -3.18 -12.66 -1.74
CA LEU A 4 -1.98 -12.01 -1.24
C LEU A 4 -2.26 -10.53 -0.97
N ALA A 5 -1.98 -10.04 0.23
CA ALA A 5 -2.01 -8.62 0.57
C ALA A 5 -0.57 -8.09 0.71
N ILE A 6 -0.26 -6.94 0.15
CA ILE A 6 1.05 -6.29 0.24
C ILE A 6 0.87 -4.91 0.88
N GLY A 7 1.63 -4.62 1.93
CA GLY A 7 1.57 -3.38 2.69
C GLY A 7 2.29 -2.22 2.01
N ASP A 8 2.47 -1.14 2.77
CA ASP A 8 3.00 0.15 2.32
C ASP A 8 4.45 0.04 1.82
N ILE A 9 4.69 0.55 0.62
CA ILE A 9 5.98 0.42 -0.09
C ILE A 9 6.85 1.66 0.09
N HIS A 10 6.26 2.84 -0.10
CA HIS A 10 6.94 4.13 0.06
C HIS A 10 8.29 4.20 -0.68
N GLY A 11 8.30 3.97 -1.98
CA GLY A 11 9.52 4.09 -2.79
C GLY A 11 10.64 3.10 -2.43
N CYS A 12 10.35 2.01 -1.70
CA CYS A 12 11.28 0.95 -1.35
C CYS A 12 11.32 -0.12 -2.44
N ASP A 13 11.92 0.19 -3.60
CA ASP A 13 11.95 -0.69 -4.77
C ASP A 13 12.75 -1.98 -4.53
N VAL A 14 13.87 -1.89 -3.80
CA VAL A 14 14.68 -3.08 -3.45
C VAL A 14 13.87 -4.05 -2.60
N ALA A 15 13.11 -3.54 -1.62
CA ALA A 15 12.23 -4.37 -0.81
C ALA A 15 11.12 -4.99 -1.67
N LEU A 16 10.50 -4.22 -2.56
CA LEU A 16 9.42 -4.70 -3.43
C LEU A 16 9.90 -5.81 -4.37
N THR A 17 10.99 -5.58 -5.11
CA THR A 17 11.53 -6.55 -6.08
C THR A 17 11.98 -7.84 -5.38
N THR A 18 12.69 -7.72 -4.24
CA THR A 18 13.09 -8.86 -3.42
C THR A 18 11.87 -9.64 -2.89
N LEU A 19 10.80 -8.94 -2.48
CA LEU A 19 9.58 -9.57 -2.00
C LEU A 19 8.87 -10.35 -3.12
N LEU A 20 8.70 -9.72 -4.28
CA LEU A 20 8.04 -10.33 -5.43
C LEU A 20 8.80 -11.55 -5.95
N GLU A 21 10.13 -11.52 -5.98
CA GLU A 21 10.95 -12.69 -6.31
C GLU A 21 10.73 -13.84 -5.32
N ARG A 22 10.65 -13.53 -4.03
CA ARG A 22 10.46 -14.54 -2.97
C ARG A 22 9.08 -15.14 -2.95
N VAL A 23 8.03 -14.33 -3.14
CA VAL A 23 6.61 -14.73 -3.19
C VAL A 23 6.29 -15.48 -4.48
N ALA A 24 6.97 -15.11 -5.57
CA ALA A 24 6.75 -15.62 -6.92
C ALA A 24 5.24 -15.64 -7.27
N PRO A 25 4.61 -14.47 -7.44
CA PRO A 25 3.19 -14.37 -7.76
C PRO A 25 2.86 -15.12 -9.05
N ARG A 26 1.69 -15.76 -9.10
CA ARG A 26 1.19 -16.52 -10.25
C ARG A 26 0.00 -15.82 -10.87
N ALA A 27 -0.27 -16.10 -12.14
CA ALA A 27 -1.39 -15.50 -12.86
C ALA A 27 -2.77 -15.75 -12.19
N GLU A 28 -2.92 -16.88 -11.51
CA GLU A 28 -4.13 -17.25 -10.78
C GLU A 28 -4.23 -16.65 -9.36
N ASP A 29 -3.17 -16.02 -8.84
CA ASP A 29 -3.20 -15.40 -7.51
C ASP A 29 -3.98 -14.08 -7.57
N ARG A 30 -4.78 -13.83 -6.54
CA ARG A 30 -5.35 -12.51 -6.28
C ARG A 30 -4.34 -11.73 -5.44
N ILE A 31 -3.91 -10.58 -5.93
CA ILE A 31 -2.93 -9.74 -5.24
C ILE A 31 -3.58 -8.39 -4.97
N VAL A 32 -3.55 -7.95 -3.71
CA VAL A 32 -4.08 -6.65 -3.27
C VAL A 32 -2.95 -5.86 -2.63
N PHE A 33 -2.59 -4.75 -3.23
CA PHE A 33 -1.67 -3.78 -2.66
C PHE A 33 -2.47 -2.75 -1.88
N LEU A 34 -2.04 -2.45 -0.66
CA LEU A 34 -2.84 -1.64 0.28
C LEU A 34 -2.66 -0.11 0.12
N GLY A 35 -1.87 0.35 -0.86
CA GLY A 35 -1.61 1.78 -1.07
C GLY A 35 -0.22 2.21 -0.62
N ASP A 36 0.01 3.53 -0.63
CA ASP A 36 1.27 4.18 -0.26
C ASP A 36 2.48 3.60 -1.00
N TYR A 37 2.42 3.68 -2.34
CA TYR A 37 3.48 3.21 -3.24
C TYR A 37 4.66 4.15 -3.28
N ILE A 38 4.40 5.45 -3.19
CA ILE A 38 5.32 6.56 -3.41
C ILE A 38 5.68 7.28 -2.12
N ASP A 39 6.60 8.26 -2.24
CA ASP A 39 7.02 9.19 -1.20
C ASP A 39 7.92 8.57 -0.13
N ARG A 40 8.66 9.43 0.58
CA ARG A 40 9.57 9.10 1.69
C ARG A 40 10.80 8.28 1.29
N GLY A 41 10.63 7.25 0.51
CA GLY A 41 11.72 6.40 0.03
C GLY A 41 12.33 6.90 -1.30
N PRO A 42 13.49 6.34 -1.68
CA PRO A 42 14.31 6.91 -2.74
C PRO A 42 13.84 6.61 -4.17
N ALA A 43 12.96 5.62 -4.38
CA ALA A 43 12.72 5.02 -5.69
C ALA A 43 11.22 4.91 -6.05
N SER A 44 10.46 6.01 -5.80
CA SER A 44 9.01 6.04 -6.09
C SER A 44 8.69 5.76 -7.56
N ARG A 45 9.51 6.27 -8.49
CA ARG A 45 9.38 6.03 -9.92
C ARG A 45 9.53 4.56 -10.25
N GLU A 46 10.60 3.94 -9.77
CA GLU A 46 10.95 2.54 -10.01
C GLU A 46 9.88 1.61 -9.42
N VAL A 47 9.33 1.93 -8.24
CA VAL A 47 8.19 1.20 -7.67
C VAL A 47 7.01 1.21 -8.61
N VAL A 48 6.58 2.37 -9.11
CA VAL A 48 5.43 2.45 -10.04
C VAL A 48 5.71 1.69 -11.34
N GLU A 49 6.94 1.78 -11.88
CA GLU A 49 7.35 1.02 -13.07
C GLU A 49 7.25 -0.50 -12.82
N SER A 50 7.74 -0.98 -11.67
CA SER A 50 7.66 -2.40 -11.26
C SER A 50 6.21 -2.89 -11.11
N LEU A 51 5.32 -2.06 -10.55
CA LEU A 51 3.90 -2.38 -10.41
C LEU A 51 3.16 -2.41 -11.75
N LEU A 52 3.49 -1.50 -12.65
CA LEU A 52 2.96 -1.49 -14.02
C LEU A 52 3.43 -2.73 -14.81
N GLU A 53 4.70 -3.14 -14.66
CA GLU A 53 5.21 -4.37 -15.25
C GLU A 53 4.49 -5.60 -14.67
N LEU A 54 4.29 -5.68 -13.35
CA LEU A 54 3.55 -6.76 -12.71
C LEU A 54 2.14 -6.89 -13.28
N SER A 55 1.48 -5.77 -13.60
CA SER A 55 0.14 -5.75 -14.21
C SER A 55 0.07 -6.38 -15.59
N THR A 56 1.21 -6.61 -16.25
CA THR A 56 1.25 -7.35 -17.52
C THR A 56 1.25 -8.87 -17.34
N LYS A 57 1.58 -9.35 -16.13
CA LYS A 57 1.74 -10.77 -15.79
C LYS A 57 0.57 -11.34 -14.99
N CYS A 58 -0.08 -10.50 -14.21
CA CYS A 58 -1.25 -10.84 -13.39
C CYS A 58 -2.17 -9.61 -13.31
N ALA A 59 -3.32 -9.76 -12.64
CA ALA A 59 -4.31 -8.68 -12.48
C ALA A 59 -4.40 -8.22 -11.00
N PRO A 60 -3.41 -7.48 -10.49
CA PRO A 60 -3.45 -7.01 -9.11
C PRO A 60 -4.49 -5.91 -8.91
N VAL A 61 -4.99 -5.82 -7.70
CA VAL A 61 -5.79 -4.68 -7.22
C VAL A 61 -4.85 -3.73 -6.49
N TYR A 62 -4.85 -2.47 -6.89
CA TYR A 62 -4.10 -1.40 -6.24
C TYR A 62 -5.05 -0.50 -5.48
N LEU A 63 -4.95 -0.46 -4.16
CA LEU A 63 -5.72 0.47 -3.35
C LEU A 63 -5.07 1.84 -3.33
N ARG A 64 -5.86 2.86 -3.04
CA ARG A 64 -5.39 4.22 -2.84
C ARG A 64 -4.98 4.42 -1.40
N GLY A 65 -3.72 4.80 -1.17
CA GLY A 65 -3.28 5.36 0.10
C GLY A 65 -3.42 6.88 0.14
N ASN A 66 -3.15 7.47 1.29
CA ASN A 66 -3.17 8.92 1.44
C ASN A 66 -2.08 9.60 0.59
N HIS A 67 -0.97 8.94 0.32
CA HIS A 67 0.09 9.47 -0.53
C HIS A 67 -0.33 9.57 -1.99
N GLU A 68 -1.06 8.60 -2.53
CA GLU A 68 -1.66 8.70 -3.86
C GLU A 68 -2.76 9.75 -3.91
N ALA A 69 -3.56 9.90 -2.86
CA ALA A 69 -4.55 10.97 -2.79
C ALA A 69 -3.87 12.36 -2.79
N MET A 70 -2.77 12.52 -2.02
CA MET A 70 -2.03 13.78 -1.96
C MET A 70 -1.39 14.17 -3.29
N ILE A 71 -0.73 13.27 -4.00
CA ILE A 71 -0.10 13.61 -5.29
C ILE A 71 -1.14 13.96 -6.36
N LEU A 72 -2.28 13.27 -6.37
CA LEU A 72 -3.39 13.59 -7.27
C LEU A 72 -3.94 15.00 -7.00
N ASP A 73 -4.15 15.34 -5.74
CA ASP A 73 -4.59 16.65 -5.31
C ASP A 73 -3.56 17.76 -5.57
N ALA A 74 -2.27 17.42 -5.45
CA ALA A 74 -1.15 18.35 -5.67
C ALA A 74 -0.92 18.71 -7.14
N ARG A 75 -1.43 17.91 -8.09
CA ARG A 75 -1.15 18.04 -9.52
C ARG A 75 -1.48 19.43 -10.06
N ASP A 76 -2.61 19.97 -9.66
CA ASP A 76 -3.15 21.23 -10.19
C ASP A 76 -3.27 22.33 -9.11
N ASP A 77 -2.74 22.09 -7.90
CA ASP A 77 -2.82 23.02 -6.76
C ASP A 77 -1.45 23.18 -6.08
N ALA A 78 -0.83 24.33 -6.24
CA ALA A 78 0.48 24.63 -5.68
C ALA A 78 0.55 24.59 -4.14
N LEU A 79 -0.56 24.92 -3.43
CA LEU A 79 -0.60 24.84 -1.97
C LEU A 79 -0.63 23.37 -1.51
N LYS A 80 -1.44 22.55 -2.16
CA LYS A 80 -1.47 21.12 -1.91
C LYS A 80 -0.17 20.44 -2.29
N ALA A 81 0.51 20.89 -3.35
CA ALA A 81 1.82 20.42 -3.75
C ALA A 81 2.87 20.66 -2.63
N ASN A 82 2.88 21.83 -2.01
CA ASN A 82 3.76 22.13 -0.87
C ASN A 82 3.47 21.21 0.33
N VAL A 83 2.19 20.94 0.60
CA VAL A 83 1.79 20.02 1.67
C VAL A 83 2.28 18.61 1.35
N TRP A 84 1.97 18.08 0.16
CA TRP A 84 2.42 16.76 -0.27
C TRP A 84 3.93 16.59 -0.19
N GLN A 85 4.70 17.59 -0.68
CA GLN A 85 6.17 17.55 -0.60
C GLN A 85 6.67 17.45 0.85
N SER A 86 6.00 18.11 1.81
CA SER A 86 6.38 18.03 3.22
C SER A 86 6.10 16.68 3.88
N TYR A 87 5.23 15.86 3.27
CA TYR A 87 4.93 14.49 3.71
C TYR A 87 5.79 13.41 3.03
N GLY A 88 6.82 13.81 2.28
CA GLY A 88 7.74 12.88 1.61
C GLY A 88 7.62 12.88 0.09
N GLY A 89 6.77 13.75 -0.48
CA GLY A 89 6.66 13.91 -1.93
C GLY A 89 7.91 14.52 -2.56
N PHE A 90 8.76 15.19 -1.76
CA PHE A 90 10.03 15.71 -2.26
C PHE A 90 10.97 14.56 -2.70
N GLU A 91 11.04 13.47 -1.94
CA GLU A 91 11.79 12.27 -2.30
C GLU A 91 11.24 11.62 -3.58
N ALA A 92 9.91 11.62 -3.76
CA ALA A 92 9.31 11.17 -5.01
C ALA A 92 9.74 12.04 -6.17
N LEU A 93 9.71 13.38 -6.05
CA LEU A 93 10.19 14.29 -7.09
C LEU A 93 11.67 14.05 -7.43
N ILE A 94 12.53 13.75 -6.46
CA ILE A 94 13.93 13.37 -6.71
C ILE A 94 13.99 12.12 -7.58
N SER A 95 13.21 11.08 -7.30
CA SER A 95 13.19 9.83 -8.09
C SER A 95 12.75 10.07 -9.55
N TYR A 96 11.85 11.04 -9.76
CA TYR A 96 11.43 11.48 -11.10
C TYR A 96 12.37 12.51 -11.73
N ARG A 97 13.40 13.01 -11.02
CA ARG A 97 14.30 14.12 -11.42
C ARG A 97 13.55 15.42 -11.70
N ALA A 98 12.58 15.71 -10.86
CA ALA A 98 11.63 16.83 -10.99
C ALA A 98 11.65 17.82 -9.81
N GLU A 99 12.54 17.64 -8.82
CA GLU A 99 12.59 18.33 -7.53
C GLU A 99 12.76 19.85 -7.59
N TYR A 100 13.35 20.36 -8.67
CA TYR A 100 13.56 21.81 -8.87
C TYR A 100 12.72 22.39 -10.01
N ASN A 101 11.73 21.63 -10.50
CA ASN A 101 10.92 22.04 -11.62
C ASN A 101 9.53 22.52 -11.19
N GLN A 102 9.17 23.77 -11.49
CA GLN A 102 7.82 24.28 -11.19
C GLN A 102 6.71 23.53 -11.93
N ASN A 103 7.03 22.91 -13.07
CA ASN A 103 6.13 22.06 -13.85
C ASN A 103 6.38 20.57 -13.59
N TRP A 104 6.73 20.19 -12.36
CA TRP A 104 7.07 18.83 -11.97
C TRP A 104 6.06 17.79 -12.45
N ALA A 105 4.78 18.14 -12.44
CA ALA A 105 3.69 17.24 -12.86
C ALA A 105 3.84 16.79 -14.33
N SER A 106 4.42 17.63 -15.20
CA SER A 106 4.66 17.28 -16.61
C SER A 106 5.83 16.32 -16.83
N ILE A 107 6.66 16.11 -15.81
CA ILE A 107 7.81 15.19 -15.86
C ILE A 107 7.39 13.77 -15.49
N ILE A 108 6.35 13.64 -14.65
CA ILE A 108 5.77 12.34 -14.30
C ILE A 108 5.06 11.76 -15.54
N PRO A 109 5.39 10.53 -15.95
CA PRO A 109 4.80 9.91 -17.14
C PRO A 109 3.27 9.79 -17.05
N ASP A 110 2.57 9.94 -18.17
CA ASP A 110 1.11 9.76 -18.25
C ASP A 110 0.65 8.38 -17.77
N SER A 111 1.47 7.33 -17.95
CA SER A 111 1.19 5.99 -17.46
C SER A 111 1.14 5.94 -15.92
N HIS A 112 1.98 6.72 -15.25
CA HIS A 112 2.03 6.80 -13.78
C HIS A 112 0.84 7.62 -13.25
N TRP A 113 0.47 8.72 -13.92
CA TRP A 113 -0.76 9.45 -13.57
C TRP A 113 -1.99 8.54 -13.68
N LYS A 114 -2.11 7.80 -14.78
CA LYS A 114 -3.19 6.83 -14.96
C LYS A 114 -3.17 5.71 -13.93
N PHE A 115 -2.00 5.30 -13.46
CA PHE A 115 -1.86 4.35 -12.36
C PHE A 115 -2.47 4.93 -11.08
N PHE A 116 -2.08 6.14 -10.65
CA PHE A 116 -2.62 6.79 -9.45
C PHE A 116 -4.13 7.03 -9.55
N GLU A 117 -4.62 7.50 -10.70
CA GLU A 117 -6.04 7.77 -10.94
C GLU A 117 -6.92 6.52 -10.82
N ARG A 118 -6.39 5.34 -11.19
CA ARG A 118 -7.10 4.05 -11.19
C ARG A 118 -7.05 3.28 -9.89
N THR A 119 -6.33 3.77 -8.89
CA THR A 119 -6.29 3.12 -7.58
C THR A 119 -7.69 3.06 -6.96
N ALA A 120 -8.05 1.89 -6.41
CA ALA A 120 -9.36 1.63 -5.83
C ALA A 120 -9.44 2.16 -4.39
N ARG A 121 -10.64 2.45 -3.91
CA ARG A 121 -10.90 2.91 -2.54
C ARG A 121 -10.75 1.78 -1.53
N HIS A 122 -11.24 0.61 -1.86
CA HIS A 122 -11.21 -0.62 -1.08
C HIS A 122 -11.34 -1.83 -2.02
N PHE A 123 -11.17 -3.00 -1.47
CA PHE A 123 -11.46 -4.26 -2.14
C PHE A 123 -12.05 -5.26 -1.15
N GLU A 124 -12.96 -6.12 -1.62
CA GLU A 124 -13.59 -7.14 -0.79
C GLU A 124 -13.49 -8.54 -1.40
N THR A 125 -13.38 -9.52 -0.53
CA THR A 125 -13.65 -10.93 -0.82
C THR A 125 -14.84 -11.43 0.01
N GLU A 126 -15.12 -12.72 -0.03
CA GLU A 126 -16.14 -13.32 0.82
C GLU A 126 -15.81 -13.11 2.31
N ASP A 127 -14.53 -13.29 2.71
CA ASP A 127 -14.08 -13.33 4.11
C ASP A 127 -13.32 -12.08 4.55
N HIS A 128 -12.85 -11.22 3.63
CA HIS A 128 -11.95 -10.12 3.95
C HIS A 128 -12.38 -8.80 3.32
N ILE A 129 -12.10 -7.71 4.04
CA ILE A 129 -12.13 -6.33 3.55
C ILE A 129 -10.70 -5.81 3.54
N PHE A 130 -10.26 -5.25 2.40
CA PHE A 130 -8.96 -4.62 2.24
C PHE A 130 -9.16 -3.11 2.11
N VAL A 131 -8.53 -2.35 2.99
CA VAL A 131 -8.51 -0.89 3.00
C VAL A 131 -7.08 -0.41 3.23
N HIS A 132 -6.79 0.84 2.88
CA HIS A 132 -5.49 1.39 3.21
C HIS A 132 -5.35 1.63 4.71
N ALA A 133 -6.25 2.40 5.33
CA ALA A 133 -6.14 2.81 6.72
C ALA A 133 -7.26 2.24 7.62
N CYS A 134 -8.41 2.85 7.63
CA CYS A 134 -9.51 2.54 8.53
C CYS A 134 -10.85 2.51 7.78
N LEU A 135 -11.94 2.17 8.47
CA LEU A 135 -13.29 2.18 7.94
C LEU A 135 -14.32 2.48 9.05
N ASP A 136 -15.52 2.91 8.67
CA ASP A 136 -16.68 2.94 9.57
C ASP A 136 -17.27 1.54 9.67
N ALA A 137 -17.33 1.02 10.89
CA ALA A 137 -17.79 -0.32 11.19
C ALA A 137 -19.27 -0.58 10.82
N GLU A 138 -20.09 0.48 10.80
CA GLU A 138 -21.54 0.40 10.58
C GLU A 138 -21.98 0.82 9.18
N ALA A 139 -21.10 1.46 8.38
CA ALA A 139 -21.40 1.88 7.00
C ALA A 139 -21.14 0.74 6.00
N ASP A 140 -21.88 0.70 4.88
CA ASP A 140 -21.55 -0.18 3.77
C ASP A 140 -20.26 0.29 3.06
N MET A 141 -19.54 -0.61 2.41
CA MET A 141 -18.24 -0.26 1.85
C MET A 141 -18.30 0.82 0.76
N ASP A 142 -19.38 0.89 0.01
CA ASP A 142 -19.59 1.95 -1.00
C ASP A 142 -19.87 3.34 -0.36
N GLU A 143 -20.32 3.37 0.89
CA GLU A 143 -20.65 4.58 1.64
C GLU A 143 -19.51 5.06 2.55
N GLN A 144 -18.38 4.37 2.58
CA GLN A 144 -17.24 4.72 3.41
C GLN A 144 -16.68 6.10 3.02
N PRO A 145 -16.44 7.02 3.97
CA PRO A 145 -15.82 8.30 3.66
C PRO A 145 -14.32 8.16 3.39
N ASP A 146 -13.82 8.85 2.37
CA ASP A 146 -12.42 8.77 1.93
C ASP A 146 -11.41 9.13 3.03
N TRP A 147 -11.76 10.06 3.92
CA TRP A 147 -10.88 10.44 5.02
C TRP A 147 -10.65 9.30 6.02
N LEU A 148 -11.64 8.41 6.24
CA LEU A 148 -11.45 7.19 7.03
C LEU A 148 -10.58 6.18 6.28
N LEU A 149 -10.90 5.93 5.02
CA LEU A 149 -10.21 4.92 4.21
C LEU A 149 -8.73 5.24 4.04
N TYR A 150 -8.34 6.53 4.02
CA TYR A 150 -6.97 6.92 3.69
C TYR A 150 -6.16 7.50 4.84
N TRP A 151 -6.80 8.06 5.89
CA TRP A 151 -6.10 8.88 6.87
C TRP A 151 -6.30 8.49 8.34
N GLU A 152 -7.37 7.76 8.65
CA GLU A 152 -7.73 7.54 10.05
C GLU A 152 -6.80 6.52 10.71
N SER A 153 -6.49 6.79 11.98
CA SER A 153 -5.62 5.94 12.80
C SER A 153 -6.22 4.56 13.05
N LEU A 154 -5.37 3.54 13.07
CA LEU A 154 -5.71 2.17 13.42
C LEU A 154 -6.41 2.04 14.80
N ASP A 155 -6.13 2.94 15.73
CA ASP A 155 -6.74 2.94 17.08
C ASP A 155 -8.26 3.11 17.05
N ARG A 156 -8.81 3.62 15.95
CA ARG A 156 -10.25 3.79 15.73
C ARG A 156 -10.92 2.63 15.04
N LEU A 157 -10.12 1.71 14.49
CA LEU A 157 -10.65 0.56 13.75
C LEU A 157 -11.47 -0.35 14.69
N LYS A 158 -12.65 -0.77 14.22
CA LYS A 158 -13.56 -1.67 14.90
C LYS A 158 -13.98 -2.81 13.98
N PRO A 159 -14.46 -3.95 14.53
CA PRO A 159 -15.03 -5.01 13.71
C PRO A 159 -16.16 -4.48 12.83
N HIS A 160 -16.09 -4.75 11.53
CA HIS A 160 -17.13 -4.32 10.59
C HIS A 160 -18.39 -5.17 10.73
N LYS A 161 -19.57 -4.56 10.54
CA LYS A 161 -20.90 -5.20 10.65
C LYS A 161 -21.05 -6.46 9.79
N SER A 162 -20.28 -6.61 8.72
CA SER A 162 -20.29 -7.80 7.86
C SER A 162 -19.64 -9.03 8.50
N GLY A 163 -18.89 -8.87 9.57
CA GLY A 163 -18.09 -9.93 10.18
C GLY A 163 -16.82 -10.32 9.42
N LYS A 164 -16.56 -9.71 8.26
CA LYS A 164 -15.33 -9.95 7.48
C LYS A 164 -14.10 -9.43 8.23
N ARG A 165 -12.98 -10.15 8.08
CA ARG A 165 -11.70 -9.72 8.65
C ARG A 165 -11.09 -8.60 7.82
N ILE A 166 -10.62 -7.53 8.47
CA ILE A 166 -10.05 -6.37 7.81
C ILE A 166 -8.55 -6.57 7.62
N VAL A 167 -8.01 -6.17 6.46
CA VAL A 167 -6.57 -6.13 6.18
C VAL A 167 -6.21 -4.71 5.80
N CYS A 168 -5.30 -4.08 6.56
CA CYS A 168 -4.94 -2.67 6.36
C CYS A 168 -3.43 -2.42 6.45
N GLY A 169 -3.02 -1.22 6.00
CA GLY A 169 -1.68 -0.64 6.06
C GLY A 169 -1.63 0.61 6.93
N HIS A 170 -1.02 1.69 6.40
CA HIS A 170 -1.02 3.07 6.90
C HIS A 170 -0.39 3.31 8.28
N SER A 171 -0.54 2.40 9.21
CA SER A 171 -0.10 2.54 10.61
C SER A 171 1.14 1.68 10.86
N PRO A 172 2.37 2.24 10.72
CA PRO A 172 3.58 1.43 10.70
C PRO A 172 3.86 0.74 12.02
N GLN A 173 3.96 -0.58 11.98
CA GLN A 173 4.30 -1.43 13.11
C GLN A 173 5.82 -1.43 13.31
N ARG A 174 6.33 -0.58 14.20
CA ARG A 174 7.77 -0.40 14.44
C ARG A 174 8.50 -1.65 14.92
N SER A 175 7.77 -2.64 15.42
CA SER A 175 8.30 -3.97 15.76
C SER A 175 8.71 -4.78 14.54
N GLY A 176 8.22 -4.39 13.35
CA GLY A 176 8.33 -5.15 12.11
C GLY A 176 7.45 -6.41 12.09
N GLN A 177 6.56 -6.59 13.08
CA GLN A 177 5.62 -7.70 13.13
C GLN A 177 4.25 -7.27 12.61
N ILE A 178 3.53 -8.19 11.98
CA ILE A 178 2.12 -7.99 11.66
C ILE A 178 1.35 -7.81 12.97
N LEU A 179 0.53 -6.78 13.06
CA LEU A 179 -0.38 -6.60 14.18
C LEU A 179 -1.69 -7.35 13.90
N ASP A 180 -1.99 -8.31 14.77
CA ASP A 180 -3.23 -9.08 14.71
C ASP A 180 -4.17 -8.67 15.86
N LEU A 181 -5.31 -8.07 15.51
CA LEU A 181 -6.36 -7.66 16.42
C LEU A 181 -7.51 -8.69 16.51
N GLY A 182 -7.35 -9.88 15.89
CA GLY A 182 -8.40 -10.87 15.73
C GLY A 182 -9.33 -10.53 14.56
N PHE A 183 -10.02 -9.41 14.62
CA PHE A 183 -10.91 -8.92 13.56
C PHE A 183 -10.19 -8.16 12.43
N ALA A 184 -8.95 -7.75 12.65
CA ALA A 184 -8.16 -7.00 11.67
C ALA A 184 -6.68 -7.38 11.72
N LEU A 185 -6.01 -7.24 10.57
CA LEU A 185 -4.56 -7.40 10.39
C LEU A 185 -3.98 -6.11 9.82
N CYS A 186 -3.05 -5.48 10.55
CA CYS A 186 -2.25 -4.39 10.00
C CYS A 186 -0.90 -4.94 9.55
N ILE A 187 -0.60 -4.80 8.25
CA ILE A 187 0.60 -5.35 7.62
C ILE A 187 1.59 -4.28 7.14
N ASP A 188 1.37 -3.01 7.48
CA ASP A 188 2.41 -1.99 7.36
C ASP A 188 3.47 -2.25 8.44
N THR A 189 4.60 -2.78 8.02
CA THR A 189 5.72 -3.14 8.90
C THR A 189 6.91 -2.21 8.73
N GLY A 190 6.66 -1.00 8.21
CA GLY A 190 7.57 0.13 8.21
C GLY A 190 8.76 0.00 7.26
N ALA A 191 8.55 -0.46 6.04
CA ALA A 191 9.61 -0.66 5.04
C ALA A 191 10.53 0.56 4.92
N VAL A 192 9.96 1.75 4.70
CA VAL A 192 10.71 3.01 4.53
C VAL A 192 11.40 3.46 5.81
N ASN A 193 10.97 3.01 6.98
CA ASN A 193 11.57 3.33 8.28
C ASN A 193 12.69 2.35 8.68
N GLY A 194 13.24 1.60 7.73
CA GLY A 194 14.25 0.56 7.98
C GLY A 194 13.69 -0.76 8.51
N GLY A 195 12.37 -0.91 8.46
CA GLY A 195 11.64 -2.12 8.79
C GLY A 195 11.51 -3.09 7.60
N TRP A 196 10.31 -3.59 7.37
CA TRP A 196 10.04 -4.64 6.41
C TRP A 196 8.84 -4.31 5.53
N LEU A 197 8.89 -4.70 4.27
CA LEU A 197 7.73 -4.80 3.39
C LEU A 197 7.11 -6.19 3.56
N THR A 198 5.82 -6.25 3.86
CA THR A 198 5.11 -7.50 4.14
C THR A 198 4.20 -7.90 2.99
N CYS A 199 4.27 -9.19 2.61
CA CYS A 199 3.23 -9.88 1.85
C CYS A 199 2.60 -10.95 2.74
N LEU A 200 1.28 -10.92 2.88
CA LEU A 200 0.48 -11.88 3.64
C LEU A 200 -0.43 -12.67 2.70
N ASP A 201 -0.39 -13.98 2.74
CA ASP A 201 -1.45 -14.83 2.19
C ASP A 201 -2.57 -14.93 3.23
N VAL A 202 -3.64 -14.19 3.03
CA VAL A 202 -4.76 -14.12 3.98
C VAL A 202 -5.53 -15.44 4.09
N SER A 203 -5.39 -16.34 3.10
CA SER A 203 -6.07 -17.63 3.11
C SER A 203 -5.37 -18.65 4.01
N SER A 204 -4.02 -18.65 4.04
CA SER A 204 -3.23 -19.61 4.82
C SER A 204 -2.64 -18.99 6.09
N GLY A 205 -2.61 -17.67 6.21
CA GLY A 205 -1.89 -16.96 7.26
C GLY A 205 -0.38 -16.91 7.06
N GLY A 206 0.15 -17.51 5.99
CA GLY A 206 1.57 -17.44 5.65
C GLY A 206 1.98 -16.05 5.22
N TRP A 207 3.17 -15.60 5.63
CA TRP A 207 3.68 -14.29 5.23
C TRP A 207 5.15 -14.33 4.84
N TRP A 208 5.53 -13.40 3.98
CA TRP A 208 6.89 -13.11 3.55
C TRP A 208 7.20 -11.65 3.82
N GLN A 209 8.43 -11.36 4.20
CA GLN A 209 8.92 -10.01 4.38
C GLN A 209 10.27 -9.84 3.71
N SER A 210 10.52 -8.64 3.19
CA SER A 210 11.79 -8.20 2.63
C SER A 210 12.10 -6.77 3.09
N ASN A 211 13.34 -6.34 2.92
CA ASN A 211 13.76 -4.98 3.24
C ASN A 211 14.74 -4.41 2.19
N GLU A 212 15.09 -3.14 2.33
CA GLU A 212 16.03 -2.43 1.44
C GLU A 212 17.48 -2.97 1.48
N LYS A 213 17.76 -3.98 2.28
CA LYS A 213 19.08 -4.67 2.36
C LYS A 213 19.03 -6.07 1.73
N HIS A 214 18.04 -6.37 0.88
CA HIS A 214 17.79 -7.69 0.29
C HIS A 214 17.61 -8.83 1.32
N GLN A 215 17.36 -8.50 2.58
CA GLN A 215 17.09 -9.51 3.58
C GLN A 215 15.64 -9.98 3.45
N THR A 216 15.41 -11.27 3.68
CA THR A 216 14.07 -11.86 3.67
C THR A 216 13.82 -12.69 4.93
N ARG A 217 12.57 -12.74 5.34
CA ARG A 217 12.10 -13.66 6.37
C ARG A 217 10.68 -14.11 6.03
N LEU A 218 10.24 -15.20 6.63
CA LEU A 218 8.92 -15.77 6.42
C LEU A 218 8.39 -16.39 7.71
N GLY A 219 7.10 -16.60 7.78
CA GLY A 219 6.43 -17.20 8.92
C GLY A 219 4.94 -17.37 8.68
N SER A 220 4.20 -17.56 9.75
CA SER A 220 2.74 -17.59 9.71
C SER A 220 2.16 -16.86 10.93
N ILE A 221 1.01 -16.22 10.75
CA ILE A 221 0.17 -15.78 11.86
C ILE A 221 -0.54 -17.01 12.44
N ALA A 222 -0.77 -17.02 13.76
CA ALA A 222 -1.54 -18.08 14.38
C ALA A 222 -2.98 -18.08 13.82
N ASN A 223 -3.49 -19.22 13.40
CA ASN A 223 -4.91 -19.33 13.06
C ASN A 223 -5.72 -19.15 14.35
N HIS A 224 -6.41 -18.03 14.47
CA HIS A 224 -7.47 -17.87 15.45
C HIS A 224 -8.68 -18.62 14.92
N SER A 225 -8.78 -19.92 15.26
CA SER A 225 -9.96 -20.76 15.04
C SER A 225 -11.07 -20.41 16.01
#